data_7de073a04ab0b45c9793722d2aeaece9
#
_entry.id   7de073a04ab0b45c9793722d2aeaece9
#
_cell.length_a   1.000
_cell.length_b   1.000
_cell.length_c   1.000
_cell.angle_alpha   90.00
_cell.angle_beta   90.00
_cell.angle_gamma   90.00
#
_symmetry.space_group_name_H-M   'P 1'
#
loop_
_entity.id
_entity.type
_entity.pdbx_description
1 polymer ?
#
loop_
_entity_poly.entity_id
_entity_poly.type
_entity_poly.pdbx_seq_one_letter_code
_entity_poly.pdbx_strand_id
1 'polypeptide(L)'
;MSNNTNRVNNPMKVITGPDTRWSYANVWEPKSINGGTPKYSVSLIIPKSDTKTVAKIKAAIEAAYQEGQAKLKGNGRSVPPLSAIKTPLRDGDVERPDDPAYANAYFINANSATAPGIVDADRNPVLTRSEVYSGVYGRASINLYAFNSNGNKGIACGLNNLQLIRPGEPLGGKASAEADFATDDDDEDFLG
;
A
#
# COMPACT_ATOMS: atom_id res chain seq x y z
N MET A 1 -17.30 -28.87 21.95
CA MET A 1 -17.90 -28.31 20.72
C MET A 1 -16.83 -27.54 19.96
N SER A 2 -16.33 -28.14 18.92
CA SER A 2 -15.36 -27.45 18.06
C SER A 2 -16.14 -26.46 17.19
N ASN A 3 -16.04 -25.19 17.49
CA ASN A 3 -16.37 -24.16 16.54
C ASN A 3 -15.34 -24.22 15.43
N ASN A 4 -15.57 -25.11 14.50
CA ASN A 4 -14.88 -25.15 13.24
C ASN A 4 -15.41 -23.96 12.42
N THR A 5 -15.03 -22.76 12.80
CA THR A 5 -15.11 -21.63 11.88
C THR A 5 -14.15 -22.00 10.74
N ASN A 6 -14.72 -22.51 9.66
CA ASN A 6 -14.03 -22.57 8.38
C ASN A 6 -13.54 -21.16 8.08
N ARG A 7 -12.33 -20.83 8.53
CA ARG A 7 -11.60 -19.71 7.99
C ARG A 7 -11.39 -20.04 6.53
N VAL A 8 -12.26 -19.48 5.69
CA VAL A 8 -12.09 -19.57 4.25
C VAL A 8 -10.70 -19.02 3.98
N ASN A 9 -9.78 -19.93 3.67
CA ASN A 9 -8.42 -19.55 3.33
C ASN A 9 -8.48 -18.86 1.99
N ASN A 10 -8.42 -17.52 1.99
CA ASN A 10 -8.37 -16.74 0.75
C ASN A 10 -6.91 -16.57 0.34
N PRO A 11 -6.43 -17.31 -0.69
CA PRO A 11 -5.03 -17.25 -1.11
C PRO A 11 -4.62 -15.91 -1.70
N MET A 12 -5.59 -15.07 -2.05
CA MET A 12 -5.36 -13.74 -2.61
C MET A 12 -5.30 -12.65 -1.55
N LYS A 13 -5.60 -12.98 -0.28
CA LYS A 13 -5.51 -12.05 0.84
C LYS A 13 -4.16 -12.17 1.52
N VAL A 14 -3.52 -11.03 1.78
CA VAL A 14 -2.24 -10.96 2.48
C VAL A 14 -2.34 -10.00 3.65
N ILE A 15 -1.74 -10.39 4.77
CA ILE A 15 -1.47 -9.48 5.88
C ILE A 15 0.03 -9.28 5.93
N THR A 16 0.47 -8.03 5.77
CA THR A 16 1.90 -7.70 5.75
C THR A 16 2.52 -7.75 7.14
N GLY A 17 3.84 -7.78 7.22
CA GLY A 17 4.55 -7.81 8.49
C GLY A 17 4.55 -6.46 9.21
N PRO A 18 5.00 -6.43 10.48
CA PRO A 18 4.97 -5.22 11.31
C PRO A 18 6.01 -4.17 10.92
N ASP A 19 6.99 -4.50 10.08
CA ASP A 19 8.00 -3.58 9.59
C ASP A 19 7.61 -2.92 8.25
N THR A 20 6.40 -3.17 7.77
CA THR A 20 5.83 -2.46 6.64
C THR A 20 5.64 -1.00 7.00
N ARG A 21 6.12 -0.09 6.16
CA ARG A 21 6.00 1.35 6.35
C ARG A 21 4.95 1.92 5.41
N TRP A 22 4.13 2.85 5.91
CA TRP A 22 3.07 3.46 5.11
C TRP A 22 3.53 4.80 4.56
N SER A 23 3.46 4.94 3.25
CA SER A 23 3.81 6.16 2.52
C SER A 23 2.65 6.59 1.65
N TYR A 24 2.59 7.88 1.32
CA TYR A 24 1.44 8.44 0.58
C TYR A 24 0.11 7.97 1.16
N ALA A 25 -0.03 8.10 2.48
CA ALA A 25 -1.16 7.58 3.23
C ALA A 25 -2.38 8.52 3.10
N ASN A 26 -3.29 8.17 2.21
CA ASN A 26 -4.58 8.84 2.02
C ASN A 26 -5.67 7.93 2.60
N VAL A 27 -5.60 7.71 3.92
CA VAL A 27 -6.41 6.69 4.61
C VAL A 27 -7.53 7.29 5.47
N TRP A 28 -7.46 8.58 5.75
CA TRP A 28 -8.52 9.31 6.45
C TRP A 28 -9.53 9.95 5.49
N GLU A 29 -9.05 10.41 4.34
CA GLU A 29 -9.86 11.03 3.30
C GLU A 29 -9.44 10.48 1.93
N PRO A 30 -10.41 10.27 1.03
CA PRO A 30 -10.08 9.81 -0.32
C PRO A 30 -9.43 10.93 -1.12
N LYS A 31 -8.54 10.55 -2.02
CA LYS A 31 -7.86 11.48 -2.91
C LYS A 31 -8.10 11.08 -4.36
N SER A 32 -8.42 12.08 -5.19
CA SER A 32 -8.50 11.90 -6.63
C SER A 32 -7.11 11.98 -7.26
N ILE A 33 -6.79 11.03 -8.13
CA ILE A 33 -5.57 11.02 -8.93
C ILE A 33 -5.96 11.25 -10.38
N ASN A 34 -5.35 12.26 -11.02
CA ASN A 34 -5.58 12.61 -12.44
C ASN A 34 -7.07 12.88 -12.77
N GLY A 35 -7.82 13.48 -11.85
CA GLY A 35 -9.24 13.78 -12.08
C GLY A 35 -10.17 12.58 -12.01
N GLY A 36 -9.68 11.40 -11.61
CA GLY A 36 -10.47 10.20 -11.43
C GLY A 36 -11.33 10.21 -10.17
N THR A 37 -12.09 9.15 -9.96
CA THR A 37 -12.88 8.96 -8.73
C THR A 37 -11.97 8.97 -7.50
N PRO A 38 -12.27 9.75 -6.45
CA PRO A 38 -11.49 9.75 -5.23
C PRO A 38 -11.45 8.37 -4.58
N LYS A 39 -10.25 7.95 -4.13
CA LYS A 39 -10.04 6.67 -3.44
C LYS A 39 -9.13 6.85 -2.24
N TYR A 40 -9.35 6.01 -1.23
CA TYR A 40 -8.40 5.81 -0.15
C TYR A 40 -7.24 4.99 -0.70
N SER A 41 -6.02 5.36 -0.34
CA SER A 41 -4.82 4.70 -0.88
C SER A 41 -3.65 4.80 0.07
N VAL A 42 -2.70 3.88 -0.09
CA VAL A 42 -1.43 3.88 0.63
C VAL A 42 -0.40 3.13 -0.19
N SER A 43 0.84 3.61 -0.16
CA SER A 43 2.00 2.88 -0.67
C SER A 43 2.62 2.11 0.50
N LEU A 44 2.61 0.80 0.41
CA LEU A 44 3.16 -0.09 1.44
C LEU A 44 4.60 -0.42 1.09
N ILE A 45 5.53 0.05 1.90
CA ILE A 45 6.97 -0.19 1.74
C ILE A 45 7.33 -1.42 2.57
N ILE A 46 7.80 -2.46 1.90
CA ILE A 46 8.07 -3.77 2.52
C ILE A 46 9.57 -4.03 2.43
N PRO A 47 10.28 -4.11 3.57
CA PRO A 47 11.71 -4.41 3.54
C PRO A 47 11.98 -5.72 2.78
N LYS A 48 13.02 -5.74 1.95
CA LYS A 48 13.43 -6.97 1.25
C LYS A 48 13.84 -8.06 2.24
N SER A 49 14.27 -7.68 3.44
CA SER A 49 14.56 -8.59 4.54
C SER A 49 13.33 -9.31 5.11
N ASP A 50 12.13 -8.73 4.93
CA ASP A 50 10.88 -9.40 5.29
C ASP A 50 10.48 -10.38 4.19
N THR A 51 11.26 -11.43 4.06
CA THR A 51 11.10 -12.44 3.01
C THR A 51 9.75 -13.15 3.08
N LYS A 52 9.19 -13.28 4.28
CA LYS A 52 7.90 -13.92 4.50
C LYS A 52 6.76 -13.12 3.86
N THR A 53 6.71 -11.82 4.10
CA THR A 53 5.70 -10.94 3.49
C THR A 53 5.86 -10.89 1.98
N VAL A 54 7.10 -10.75 1.49
CA VAL A 54 7.39 -10.74 0.05
C VAL A 54 6.90 -12.03 -0.61
N ALA A 55 7.19 -13.19 -0.01
CA ALA A 55 6.74 -14.47 -0.52
C ALA A 55 5.22 -14.61 -0.55
N LYS A 56 4.53 -14.14 0.49
CA LYS A 56 3.06 -14.14 0.54
C LYS A 56 2.45 -13.27 -0.56
N ILE A 57 3.00 -12.10 -0.80
CA ILE A 57 2.52 -11.21 -1.86
C ILE A 57 2.71 -11.84 -3.23
N LYS A 58 3.89 -12.40 -3.49
CA LYS A 58 4.15 -13.09 -4.77
C LYS A 58 3.21 -14.28 -4.99
N ALA A 59 2.97 -15.06 -3.95
CA ALA A 59 2.03 -16.20 -4.01
C ALA A 59 0.59 -15.71 -4.25
N ALA A 60 0.19 -14.61 -3.63
CA ALA A 60 -1.14 -14.04 -3.81
C ALA A 60 -1.33 -13.44 -5.22
N ILE A 61 -0.30 -12.85 -5.80
CA ILE A 61 -0.32 -12.39 -7.20
C ILE A 61 -0.52 -13.57 -8.14
N GLU A 62 0.20 -14.67 -7.94
CA GLU A 62 0.03 -15.89 -8.74
C GLU A 62 -1.38 -16.46 -8.58
N ALA A 63 -1.91 -16.52 -7.36
CA ALA A 63 -3.26 -16.99 -7.08
C ALA A 63 -4.31 -16.10 -7.77
N ALA A 64 -4.15 -14.78 -7.73
CA ALA A 64 -5.03 -13.84 -8.41
C ALA A 64 -4.98 -14.00 -9.93
N TYR A 65 -3.81 -14.29 -10.47
CA TYR A 65 -3.63 -14.59 -11.90
C TYR A 65 -4.39 -15.86 -12.30
N GLN A 66 -4.25 -16.93 -11.52
CA GLN A 66 -4.94 -18.21 -11.80
C GLN A 66 -6.46 -18.06 -11.66
N GLU A 67 -6.94 -17.38 -10.64
CA GLU A 67 -8.37 -17.12 -10.42
C GLU A 67 -8.97 -16.24 -11.50
N GLY A 68 -8.21 -15.28 -12.01
CA GLY A 68 -8.67 -14.24 -12.92
C GLY A 68 -8.46 -14.54 -14.41
N GLN A 69 -8.16 -15.77 -14.81
CA GLN A 69 -7.80 -16.09 -16.19
C GLN A 69 -8.91 -15.73 -17.21
N ALA A 70 -10.17 -15.96 -16.85
CA ALA A 70 -11.28 -15.61 -17.72
C ALA A 70 -11.36 -14.10 -17.97
N LYS A 71 -11.15 -13.30 -16.93
CA LYS A 71 -11.13 -11.84 -17.01
C LYS A 71 -9.93 -11.33 -17.83
N LEU A 72 -8.76 -11.92 -17.61
CA LEU A 72 -7.53 -11.55 -18.33
C LEU A 72 -7.58 -11.96 -19.80
N LYS A 73 -8.25 -13.06 -20.11
CA LYS A 73 -8.49 -13.44 -21.51
C LYS A 73 -9.40 -12.42 -22.19
N GLY A 74 -10.50 -12.01 -21.54
CA GLY A 74 -11.48 -11.08 -22.10
C GLY A 74 -11.98 -11.54 -23.46
N ASN A 75 -11.90 -10.67 -24.45
CA ASN A 75 -12.25 -10.97 -25.85
C ASN A 75 -11.07 -11.51 -26.67
N GLY A 76 -9.92 -11.76 -26.03
CA GLY A 76 -8.74 -12.29 -26.68
C GLY A 76 -8.81 -13.77 -26.98
N ARG A 77 -7.83 -14.29 -27.73
CA ARG A 77 -7.73 -15.70 -28.10
C ARG A 77 -7.09 -16.55 -27.00
N SER A 78 -6.30 -15.94 -26.14
CA SER A 78 -5.58 -16.62 -25.06
C SER A 78 -5.42 -15.72 -23.85
N VAL A 79 -5.12 -16.34 -22.70
CA VAL A 79 -4.76 -15.62 -21.49
C VAL A 79 -3.32 -15.10 -21.66
N PRO A 80 -3.07 -13.78 -21.49
CA PRO A 80 -1.70 -13.29 -21.54
C PRO A 80 -0.87 -13.88 -20.39
N PRO A 81 0.43 -14.15 -20.59
CA PRO A 81 1.28 -14.63 -19.50
C PRO A 81 1.44 -13.56 -18.41
N LEU A 82 1.68 -14.00 -17.18
CA LEU A 82 1.83 -13.10 -16.04
C LEU A 82 2.94 -12.04 -16.27
N SER A 83 4.01 -12.43 -16.95
CA SER A 83 5.11 -11.53 -17.29
C SER A 83 4.74 -10.40 -18.27
N ALA A 84 3.63 -10.54 -18.99
CA ALA A 84 3.19 -9.57 -20.00
C ALA A 84 2.13 -8.59 -19.46
N ILE A 85 1.64 -8.78 -18.24
CA ILE A 85 0.62 -7.93 -17.64
C ILE A 85 1.21 -7.11 -16.47
N LYS A 86 0.50 -6.07 -16.07
CA LYS A 86 0.91 -5.23 -14.94
C LYS A 86 0.80 -5.99 -13.63
N THR A 87 1.82 -5.93 -12.80
CA THR A 87 1.81 -6.49 -11.46
C THR A 87 2.06 -5.39 -10.43
N PRO A 88 1.46 -5.49 -9.23
CA PRO A 88 1.47 -4.37 -8.29
C PRO A 88 2.73 -4.32 -7.41
N LEU A 89 3.51 -5.40 -7.31
CA LEU A 89 4.72 -5.43 -6.49
C LEU A 89 5.89 -4.86 -7.28
N ARG A 90 6.50 -3.80 -6.75
CA ARG A 90 7.56 -3.05 -7.42
C ARG A 90 8.81 -3.01 -6.57
N ASP A 91 9.97 -2.94 -7.23
CA ASP A 91 11.26 -2.84 -6.57
C ASP A 91 11.62 -1.36 -6.33
N GLY A 92 11.73 -0.97 -5.05
CA GLY A 92 12.04 0.41 -4.67
C GLY A 92 13.41 0.87 -5.14
N ASP A 93 14.39 -0.01 -5.16
CA ASP A 93 15.75 0.33 -5.64
C ASP A 93 15.77 0.64 -7.13
N VAL A 94 14.86 0.05 -7.90
CA VAL A 94 14.78 0.25 -9.36
C VAL A 94 13.88 1.43 -9.72
N GLU A 95 12.69 1.51 -9.10
CA GLU A 95 11.66 2.47 -9.48
C GLU A 95 11.68 3.77 -8.68
N ARG A 96 12.29 3.74 -7.49
CA ARG A 96 12.43 4.90 -6.59
C ARG A 96 13.88 5.05 -6.09
N PRO A 97 14.88 5.07 -6.98
CA PRO A 97 16.29 5.03 -6.57
C PRO A 97 16.74 6.26 -5.78
N ASP A 98 16.07 7.38 -5.94
CA ASP A 98 16.40 8.66 -5.28
C ASP A 98 15.64 8.89 -3.97
N ASP A 99 14.75 7.95 -3.60
CA ASP A 99 13.98 8.04 -2.37
C ASP A 99 14.50 7.04 -1.32
N PRO A 100 15.19 7.52 -0.27
CA PRO A 100 15.79 6.64 0.73
C PRO A 100 14.77 5.80 1.50
N ALA A 101 13.51 6.23 1.57
CA ALA A 101 12.45 5.45 2.21
C ALA A 101 12.17 4.13 1.48
N TYR A 102 12.45 4.07 0.19
CA TYR A 102 12.24 2.90 -0.67
C TYR A 102 13.50 2.06 -0.87
N ALA A 103 14.62 2.44 -0.28
CA ALA A 103 15.88 1.70 -0.39
C ALA A 103 15.78 0.32 0.28
N ASN A 104 16.33 -0.70 -0.37
CA ASN A 104 16.30 -2.08 0.10
C ASN A 104 14.89 -2.60 0.39
N ALA A 105 13.90 -2.11 -0.35
CA ALA A 105 12.51 -2.45 -0.16
C ALA A 105 11.80 -2.71 -1.48
N TYR A 106 10.78 -3.54 -1.40
CA TYR A 106 9.69 -3.56 -2.38
C TYR A 106 8.61 -2.60 -1.92
N PHE A 107 7.73 -2.21 -2.83
CA PHE A 107 6.52 -1.49 -2.45
C PHE A 107 5.33 -1.97 -3.28
N ILE A 108 4.16 -1.81 -2.70
CA ILE A 108 2.89 -2.15 -3.34
C ILE A 108 1.88 -1.05 -3.00
N ASN A 109 1.22 -0.52 -4.03
CA ASN A 109 0.20 0.50 -3.86
C ASN A 109 -1.16 -0.17 -3.73
N ALA A 110 -1.85 0.10 -2.63
CA ALA A 110 -3.17 -0.43 -2.35
C ALA A 110 -4.20 0.70 -2.30
N ASN A 111 -5.40 0.44 -2.80
CA ASN A 111 -6.47 1.42 -2.77
C ASN A 111 -7.84 0.80 -2.50
N SER A 112 -8.79 1.66 -2.12
CA SER A 112 -10.17 1.26 -1.87
C SER A 112 -11.13 2.44 -2.08
N ALA A 113 -12.32 2.15 -2.57
CA ALA A 113 -13.40 3.12 -2.64
C ALA A 113 -14.00 3.44 -1.26
N THR A 114 -13.83 2.53 -0.29
CA THR A 114 -14.34 2.67 1.08
C THR A 114 -13.20 2.90 2.06
N ALA A 115 -13.47 3.61 3.14
CA ALA A 115 -12.48 3.89 4.17
C ALA A 115 -11.95 2.59 4.80
N PRO A 116 -10.62 2.42 4.91
CA PRO A 116 -10.08 1.28 5.64
C PRO A 116 -10.37 1.41 7.13
N GLY A 117 -10.61 0.27 7.80
CA GLY A 117 -10.58 0.22 9.26
C GLY A 117 -9.14 0.39 9.74
N ILE A 118 -8.93 1.19 10.76
CA ILE A 118 -7.60 1.44 11.33
C ILE A 118 -7.65 1.12 12.82
N VAL A 119 -6.83 0.15 13.22
CA VAL A 119 -6.71 -0.27 14.61
C VAL A 119 -5.26 -0.15 15.09
N ASP A 120 -5.07 -0.13 16.40
CA ASP A 120 -3.74 -0.18 17.00
C ASP A 120 -3.23 -1.62 17.17
N ALA A 121 -2.09 -1.79 17.83
CA ALA A 121 -1.49 -3.11 18.06
C ALA A 121 -2.38 -4.02 18.93
N ASP A 122 -3.22 -3.45 19.79
CA ASP A 122 -4.17 -4.17 20.63
C ASP A 122 -5.54 -4.37 19.97
N ARG A 123 -5.66 -3.99 18.70
CA ARG A 123 -6.89 -4.07 17.89
C ARG A 123 -8.00 -3.13 18.33
N ASN A 124 -7.65 -2.05 19.01
CA ASN A 124 -8.59 -0.98 19.33
C ASN A 124 -8.64 0.03 18.18
N PRO A 125 -9.81 0.60 17.86
CA PRO A 125 -9.90 1.62 16.81
C PRO A 125 -8.99 2.81 17.08
N VAL A 126 -8.26 3.25 16.07
CA VAL A 126 -7.49 4.49 16.11
C VAL A 126 -8.41 5.63 15.70
N LEU A 127 -8.70 6.54 16.62
CA LEU A 127 -9.62 7.64 16.42
C LEU A 127 -8.93 8.99 16.16
N THR A 128 -7.67 9.09 16.55
CA THR A 128 -6.88 10.32 16.40
C THR A 128 -6.15 10.30 15.07
N ARG A 129 -6.57 11.15 14.14
CA ARG A 129 -6.00 11.20 12.77
C ARG A 129 -4.50 11.47 12.74
N SER A 130 -4.00 12.28 13.66
CA SER A 130 -2.58 12.63 13.73
C SER A 130 -1.67 11.45 14.07
N GLU A 131 -2.20 10.35 14.59
CA GLU A 131 -1.42 9.14 14.87
C GLU A 131 -1.07 8.35 13.61
N VAL A 132 -1.81 8.54 12.53
CA VAL A 132 -1.59 7.84 11.25
C VAL A 132 -1.22 8.86 10.18
N TYR A 133 0.01 8.80 9.76
CA TYR A 133 0.60 9.70 8.77
C TYR A 133 1.63 8.92 7.93
N SER A 134 2.07 9.50 6.82
CA SER A 134 3.12 8.88 6.00
C SER A 134 4.43 8.83 6.77
N GLY A 135 4.93 7.61 7.00
CA GLY A 135 6.13 7.34 7.76
C GLY A 135 5.95 6.38 8.93
N VAL A 136 4.71 6.15 9.37
CA VAL A 136 4.44 5.17 10.43
C VAL A 136 4.64 3.74 9.93
N TYR A 137 4.83 2.83 10.87
CA TYR A 137 4.97 1.39 10.61
C TYR A 137 3.71 0.66 11.06
N GLY A 138 3.25 -0.24 10.22
CA GLY A 138 2.09 -1.03 10.55
C GLY A 138 1.81 -2.13 9.54
N ARG A 139 0.94 -3.05 9.93
CA ARG A 139 0.48 -4.13 9.08
C ARG A 139 -0.67 -3.66 8.21
N ALA A 140 -0.78 -4.22 7.04
CA ALA A 140 -1.90 -3.97 6.14
C ALA A 140 -2.55 -5.27 5.71
N SER A 141 -3.87 -5.29 5.68
CA SER A 141 -4.66 -6.36 5.08
C SER A 141 -5.03 -5.92 3.66
N ILE A 142 -4.56 -6.67 2.68
CA ILE A 142 -4.71 -6.38 1.26
C ILE A 142 -5.25 -7.57 0.50
N ASN A 143 -5.91 -7.32 -0.63
CA ASN A 143 -6.35 -8.34 -1.59
C ASN A 143 -5.73 -8.11 -2.94
N LEU A 144 -5.24 -9.18 -3.55
CA LEU A 144 -4.75 -9.16 -4.93
C LEU A 144 -5.88 -9.66 -5.84
N TYR A 145 -6.10 -8.98 -6.97
CA TYR A 145 -7.15 -9.36 -7.91
C TYR A 145 -6.78 -9.00 -9.34
N ALA A 146 -7.24 -9.81 -10.27
CA ALA A 146 -7.06 -9.55 -11.70
C ALA A 146 -8.05 -8.47 -12.17
N PHE A 147 -7.59 -7.61 -13.09
CA PHE A 147 -8.43 -6.62 -13.72
C PHE A 147 -8.22 -6.59 -15.23
N ASN A 148 -9.25 -6.17 -15.95
CA ASN A 148 -9.21 -5.88 -17.38
C ASN A 148 -10.11 -4.67 -17.62
N SER A 149 -9.48 -3.54 -17.85
CA SER A 149 -10.17 -2.27 -18.11
C SER A 149 -9.85 -1.83 -19.55
N ASN A 150 -10.76 -2.12 -20.46
CA ASN A 150 -10.62 -1.78 -21.89
C ASN A 150 -9.31 -2.27 -22.50
N GLY A 151 -8.92 -3.51 -22.19
CA GLY A 151 -7.68 -4.11 -22.67
C GLY A 151 -6.45 -3.80 -21.81
N ASN A 152 -6.56 -2.91 -20.83
CA ASN A 152 -5.53 -2.70 -19.83
C ASN A 152 -5.66 -3.80 -18.76
N LYS A 153 -4.76 -4.75 -18.78
CA LYS A 153 -4.83 -5.99 -17.98
C LYS A 153 -3.70 -6.06 -16.95
N GLY A 154 -4.04 -6.59 -15.78
CA GLY A 154 -3.05 -6.75 -14.73
C GLY A 154 -3.62 -7.33 -13.45
N ILE A 155 -2.76 -7.34 -12.44
CA ILE A 155 -3.11 -7.65 -11.06
C ILE A 155 -3.05 -6.36 -10.27
N ALA A 156 -4.09 -6.07 -9.51
CA ALA A 156 -4.18 -4.90 -8.65
C ALA A 156 -4.25 -5.30 -7.18
N CYS A 157 -4.07 -4.32 -6.31
CA CYS A 157 -4.08 -4.50 -4.87
C CYS A 157 -5.16 -3.64 -4.23
N GLY A 158 -6.11 -4.28 -3.58
CA GLY A 158 -7.14 -3.64 -2.80
C GLY A 158 -6.73 -3.47 -1.34
N LEU A 159 -7.09 -2.35 -0.75
CA LEU A 159 -6.85 -2.06 0.66
C LEU A 159 -8.08 -2.45 1.49
N ASN A 160 -7.89 -3.29 2.50
CA ASN A 160 -8.97 -3.66 3.43
C ASN A 160 -8.85 -2.89 4.73
N ASN A 161 -7.85 -3.21 5.54
CA ASN A 161 -7.67 -2.66 6.88
C ASN A 161 -6.20 -2.41 7.19
N LEU A 162 -5.96 -1.58 8.20
CA LEU A 162 -4.63 -1.20 8.64
C LEU A 162 -4.49 -1.39 10.15
N GLN A 163 -3.32 -1.86 10.58
CA GLN A 163 -2.98 -1.98 11.99
C GLN A 163 -1.72 -1.16 12.27
N LEU A 164 -1.88 -0.07 12.99
CA LEU A 164 -0.76 0.78 13.39
C LEU A 164 0.06 0.07 14.48
N ILE A 165 1.37 -0.08 14.24
CA ILE A 165 2.27 -0.76 15.18
C ILE A 165 3.14 0.22 15.93
N ARG A 166 3.79 1.17 15.22
CA ARG A 166 4.66 2.16 15.86
C ARG A 166 4.79 3.42 15.02
N PRO A 167 5.09 4.56 15.66
CA PRO A 167 5.39 5.77 14.91
C PRO A 167 6.69 5.62 14.13
N GLY A 168 6.87 6.48 13.16
CA GLY A 168 8.09 6.59 12.38
C GLY A 168 8.36 8.03 12.03
N GLU A 169 9.50 8.30 11.44
CA GLU A 169 9.82 9.63 10.96
C GLU A 169 8.91 10.00 9.79
N PRO A 170 8.27 11.18 9.81
CA PRO A 170 7.39 11.59 8.71
C PRO A 170 8.09 11.59 7.36
N LEU A 171 7.40 11.06 6.34
CA LEU A 171 7.88 10.99 4.96
C LEU A 171 7.19 12.08 4.14
N GLY A 172 7.86 13.19 3.92
CA GLY A 172 7.41 14.24 3.01
C GLY A 172 6.03 14.82 3.28
N GLY A 173 5.58 15.71 2.44
CA GLY A 173 4.26 16.28 2.45
C GLY A 173 4.15 17.57 3.24
N LYS A 174 4.04 17.53 4.55
CA LYS A 174 3.95 18.76 5.35
C LYS A 174 5.28 19.05 6.01
N ALA A 175 5.86 20.23 5.72
CA ALA A 175 7.04 20.69 6.41
C ALA A 175 6.78 20.74 7.92
N SER A 176 7.76 20.34 8.73
CA SER A 176 7.66 20.48 10.16
C SER A 176 7.62 21.97 10.54
N ALA A 177 7.03 22.29 11.68
CA ALA A 177 7.03 23.67 12.19
C ALA A 177 8.46 24.23 12.33
N GLU A 178 9.40 23.38 12.76
CA GLU A 178 10.81 23.75 12.86
C GLU A 178 11.42 24.14 11.51
N ALA A 179 11.13 23.40 10.45
CA ALA A 179 11.64 23.70 9.11
C ALA A 179 11.03 24.99 8.55
N ASP A 180 9.72 25.22 8.77
CA ASP A 180 9.05 26.44 8.33
C ASP A 180 9.61 27.68 9.02
N PHE A 181 9.82 27.64 10.32
CA PHE A 181 10.33 28.75 11.08
C PHE A 181 11.82 29.00 10.85
N ALA A 182 12.59 27.98 10.54
CA ALA A 182 13.99 28.15 10.14
C ALA A 182 14.12 28.96 8.85
N THR A 183 13.18 28.81 7.92
CA THR A 183 13.12 29.57 6.67
C THR A 183 12.80 31.06 6.92
N ASP A 184 11.93 31.36 7.86
CA ASP A 184 11.59 32.72 8.25
C ASP A 184 12.77 33.44 8.91
N ASP A 185 13.55 32.76 9.73
CA ASP A 185 14.76 33.30 10.35
C ASP A 185 15.82 33.68 9.30
N ASP A 186 15.95 32.89 8.26
CA ASP A 186 16.85 33.18 7.14
C ASP A 186 16.36 34.40 6.31
N ASP A 187 15.07 34.58 6.15
CA ASP A 187 14.47 35.73 5.48
C ASP A 187 14.62 37.04 6.28
N GLU A 188 14.52 36.95 7.60
CA GLU A 188 14.74 38.12 8.48
C GLU A 188 16.20 38.57 8.47
N ASP A 189 17.16 37.67 8.46
CA ASP A 189 18.58 37.99 8.34
C ASP A 189 18.91 38.64 6.98
N PHE A 190 18.16 38.35 5.95
CA PHE A 190 18.33 38.93 4.61
C PHE A 190 17.80 40.36 4.51
N LEU A 191 16.85 40.74 5.35
CA LEU A 191 16.25 42.08 5.39
C LEU A 191 16.90 43.04 6.40
N GLY A 192 17.78 42.50 7.24
CA GLY A 192 18.57 43.28 8.17
C GLY A 192 19.83 43.90 7.51
#